data_fe262b3860616df66acb169662e4f387
#
_entry.id   fe262b3860616df66acb169662e4f387
#
_cell.length_a   1.000
_cell.length_b   1.000
_cell.length_c   1.000
_cell.angle_alpha   90.00
_cell.angle_beta   90.00
_cell.angle_gamma   90.00
#
_symmetry.space_group_name_H-M   'P 1'
#
loop_
_entity.id
_entity.type
_entity.pdbx_description
1 polymer ?
#
loop_
_entity_poly.entity_id
_entity_poly.type
_entity_poly.pdbx_seq_one_letter_code
_entity_poly.pdbx_strand_id
1 'polypeptide(L)'
;MTNQELLKNAAKAAGVELQDDHYWRDGFWTRWNPITDDGDALRLFCALPWMCIETSDLAVTVRERGNPDEPSRVYLMWTEWLDKHNGDPLAATRRAIVRAAAEIGKNL
;
A
#
# COMPACT_ATOMS: atom_id res chain seq x y z
N MET A 1 -4.94 -10.08 8.16
CA MET A 1 -3.49 -10.33 8.00
C MET A 1 -2.69 -9.65 9.11
N THR A 2 -1.64 -10.30 9.57
CA THR A 2 -0.65 -9.64 10.44
C THR A 2 0.14 -8.61 9.65
N ASN A 3 0.85 -7.71 10.34
CA ASN A 3 1.72 -6.75 9.66
C ASN A 3 2.80 -7.45 8.82
N GLN A 4 3.35 -8.56 9.30
CA GLN A 4 4.31 -9.36 8.55
C GLN A 4 3.72 -9.90 7.24
N GLU A 5 2.50 -10.43 7.31
CA GLU A 5 1.81 -10.93 6.12
C GLU A 5 1.48 -9.81 5.13
N LEU A 6 1.04 -8.65 5.65
CA LEU A 6 0.79 -7.48 4.81
C LEU A 6 2.05 -7.05 4.05
N LEU A 7 3.17 -6.94 4.76
CA LEU A 7 4.44 -6.54 4.16
C LEU A 7 4.91 -7.54 3.11
N LYS A 8 4.84 -8.83 3.42
CA LYS A 8 5.24 -9.89 2.50
C LYS A 8 4.40 -9.86 1.21
N ASN A 9 3.09 -9.74 1.34
CA ASN A 9 2.19 -9.72 0.19
C ASN A 9 2.30 -8.42 -0.61
N ALA A 10 2.48 -7.28 0.06
CA ALA A 10 2.71 -6.01 -0.62
C ALA A 10 4.01 -6.03 -1.41
N ALA A 11 5.06 -6.63 -0.87
CA ALA A 11 6.32 -6.80 -1.59
C ALA A 11 6.14 -7.62 -2.87
N LYS A 12 5.37 -8.70 -2.81
CA LYS A 12 5.05 -9.49 -4.01
C LYS A 12 4.37 -8.65 -5.08
N ALA A 13 3.39 -7.84 -4.69
CA ALA A 13 2.67 -6.98 -5.63
C ALA A 13 3.60 -5.98 -6.33
N ALA A 14 4.59 -5.46 -5.61
CA ALA A 14 5.53 -4.47 -6.12
C ALA A 14 6.78 -5.07 -6.77
N GLY A 15 6.93 -6.39 -6.76
CA GLY A 15 8.12 -7.05 -7.28
C GLY A 15 9.37 -6.85 -6.42
N VAL A 16 9.21 -6.60 -5.13
CA VAL A 16 10.29 -6.42 -4.17
C VAL A 16 10.67 -7.77 -3.57
N GLU A 17 11.94 -8.16 -3.68
CA GLU A 17 12.46 -9.37 -3.06
C GLU A 17 12.95 -9.06 -1.66
N LEU A 18 12.28 -9.64 -0.65
CA LEU A 18 12.62 -9.43 0.75
C LEU A 18 13.44 -10.59 1.31
N GLN A 19 14.47 -10.25 2.11
CA GLN A 19 15.17 -11.18 2.97
C GLN A 19 15.19 -10.56 4.38
N ASP A 20 14.46 -11.17 5.34
CA ASP A 20 14.36 -10.69 6.71
C ASP A 20 14.05 -9.20 6.79
N ASP A 21 12.97 -8.74 6.15
CA ASP A 21 12.51 -7.35 6.11
C ASP A 21 13.46 -6.38 5.38
N HIS A 22 14.47 -6.89 4.69
CA HIS A 22 15.42 -6.07 3.93
C HIS A 22 15.34 -6.38 2.44
N TYR A 23 15.66 -5.39 1.64
CA TYR A 23 15.78 -5.53 0.19
C TYR A 23 17.03 -4.82 -0.30
N TRP A 24 17.51 -5.25 -1.47
CA TRP A 24 18.68 -4.64 -2.09
C TRP A 24 18.30 -3.36 -2.80
N ARG A 25 18.89 -2.24 -2.36
CA ARG A 25 18.64 -0.93 -2.97
C ARG A 25 19.94 -0.14 -3.04
N ASP A 26 20.27 0.33 -4.23
CA ASP A 26 21.43 1.19 -4.48
C ASP A 26 22.75 0.67 -3.89
N GLY A 27 22.95 -0.65 -3.94
CA GLY A 27 24.15 -1.29 -3.45
C GLY A 27 24.15 -1.65 -1.97
N PHE A 28 23.03 -1.48 -1.28
CA PHE A 28 22.91 -1.76 0.17
C PHE A 28 21.67 -2.58 0.49
N TRP A 29 21.80 -3.46 1.47
CA TRP A 29 20.63 -4.08 2.11
C TRP A 29 19.95 -3.05 2.96
N THR A 30 18.70 -2.71 2.61
CA THR A 30 17.93 -1.63 3.24
C THR A 30 16.66 -2.22 3.84
N ARG A 31 16.32 -1.80 5.05
CA ARG A 31 15.06 -2.18 5.67
C ARG A 31 13.89 -1.65 4.83
N TRP A 32 12.87 -2.49 4.65
CA TRP A 32 11.67 -2.14 3.92
C TRP A 32 10.45 -2.25 4.84
N ASN A 33 9.83 -1.12 5.14
CA ASN A 33 8.63 -1.09 5.97
C ASN A 33 7.71 0.07 5.58
N PRO A 34 6.87 -0.10 4.56
CA PRO A 34 5.95 0.96 4.13
C PRO A 34 4.82 1.23 5.12
N ILE A 35 4.65 0.42 6.18
CA ILE A 35 3.68 0.73 7.24
C ILE A 35 4.19 1.90 8.10
N THR A 36 5.49 1.97 8.35
CA THR A 36 6.09 2.94 9.26
C THR A 36 6.94 4.00 8.57
N ASP A 37 7.35 3.78 7.33
CA ASP A 37 8.23 4.70 6.61
C ASP A 37 7.53 5.32 5.40
N ASP A 38 7.46 6.66 5.38
CA ASP A 38 6.78 7.39 4.30
C ASP A 38 7.45 7.18 2.94
N GLY A 39 8.77 7.14 2.90
CA GLY A 39 9.52 6.90 1.66
C GLY A 39 9.24 5.53 1.07
N ASP A 40 9.20 4.50 1.92
CA ASP A 40 8.87 3.15 1.48
C ASP A 40 7.42 3.07 0.99
N ALA A 41 6.49 3.73 1.67
CA ALA A 41 5.09 3.78 1.25
C ALA A 41 4.93 4.50 -0.10
N LEU A 42 5.64 5.60 -0.30
CA LEU A 42 5.59 6.33 -1.57
C LEU A 42 6.18 5.50 -2.72
N ARG A 43 7.30 4.82 -2.48
CA ARG A 43 7.89 3.92 -3.49
C ARG A 43 6.94 2.78 -3.83
N LEU A 44 6.28 2.22 -2.84
CA LEU A 44 5.27 1.17 -3.04
C LEU A 44 4.12 1.70 -3.90
N PHE A 45 3.58 2.86 -3.55
CA PHE A 45 2.52 3.49 -4.32
C PHE A 45 2.92 3.74 -5.79
N CYS A 46 4.12 4.27 -6.01
CA CYS A 46 4.64 4.53 -7.36
C CYS A 46 4.87 3.26 -8.19
N ALA A 47 5.10 2.13 -7.53
CA ALA A 47 5.25 0.85 -8.20
C ALA A 47 3.92 0.25 -8.67
N LEU A 48 2.78 0.82 -8.23
CA LEU A 48 1.44 0.30 -8.51
C LEU A 48 0.58 1.39 -9.17
N PRO A 49 0.79 1.66 -10.47
CA PRO A 49 0.15 2.81 -11.17
C PRO A 49 -1.35 2.72 -11.30
N TRP A 50 -1.95 1.54 -11.00
CA TRP A 50 -3.40 1.37 -10.98
C TRP A 50 -4.05 1.96 -9.73
N MET A 51 -3.28 2.41 -8.74
CA MET A 51 -3.73 2.86 -7.44
C MET A 51 -4.01 4.36 -7.42
N CYS A 52 -5.14 4.74 -6.82
CA CYS A 52 -5.49 6.14 -6.54
C CYS A 52 -5.70 6.33 -5.06
N ILE A 53 -5.32 7.50 -4.53
CA ILE A 53 -5.52 7.85 -3.11
C ILE A 53 -6.50 9.02 -3.03
N GLU A 54 -7.51 8.89 -2.16
CA GLU A 54 -8.43 9.96 -1.83
C GLU A 54 -8.39 10.20 -0.32
N THR A 55 -8.33 11.45 0.10
CA THR A 55 -8.28 11.82 1.50
C THR A 55 -9.46 12.71 1.87
N SER A 56 -9.89 12.60 3.12
CA SER A 56 -10.91 13.45 3.71
C SER A 56 -10.54 13.74 5.16
N ASP A 57 -11.37 14.52 5.86
CA ASP A 57 -11.17 14.80 7.28
C ASP A 57 -11.31 13.56 8.16
N LEU A 58 -11.93 12.50 7.65
CA LEU A 58 -12.27 11.31 8.45
C LEU A 58 -11.49 10.06 8.05
N ALA A 59 -11.05 9.97 6.80
CA ALA A 59 -10.50 8.72 6.28
C ALA A 59 -9.57 8.93 5.10
N VAL A 60 -8.73 7.92 4.84
CA VAL A 60 -7.95 7.79 3.61
C VAL A 60 -8.44 6.55 2.90
N THR A 61 -8.75 6.67 1.62
CA THR A 61 -9.18 5.56 0.78
C THR A 61 -8.19 5.37 -0.36
N VAL A 62 -7.73 4.14 -0.54
CA VAL A 62 -6.98 3.72 -1.73
C VAL A 62 -7.92 2.88 -2.57
N ARG A 63 -8.02 3.18 -3.85
CA ARG A 63 -8.88 2.44 -4.77
C ARG A 63 -8.17 2.19 -6.07
N GLU A 64 -8.70 1.23 -6.84
CA GLU A 64 -8.26 1.02 -8.20
C GLU A 64 -8.64 2.22 -9.07
N ARG A 65 -7.74 2.59 -9.98
CA ARG A 65 -8.01 3.64 -10.96
C ARG A 65 -9.13 3.19 -11.90
N GLY A 66 -10.14 4.06 -12.09
CA GLY A 66 -11.23 3.77 -12.99
C GLY A 66 -10.80 3.68 -14.46
N ASN A 67 -11.48 2.83 -15.21
CA ASN A 67 -11.30 2.73 -16.64
C ASN A 67 -12.57 3.26 -17.33
N PRO A 68 -12.50 4.38 -18.08
CA PRO A 68 -13.68 4.93 -18.77
C PRO A 68 -14.27 3.99 -19.83
N ASP A 69 -13.48 3.03 -20.32
CA ASP A 69 -13.97 2.04 -21.29
C ASP A 69 -14.75 0.89 -20.63
N GLU A 70 -14.70 0.80 -19.30
CA GLU A 70 -15.39 -0.23 -18.52
C GLU A 70 -16.18 0.40 -17.36
N PRO A 71 -17.16 1.27 -17.62
CA PRO A 71 -17.83 2.03 -16.55
C PRO A 71 -18.67 1.19 -15.60
N SER A 72 -19.06 -0.02 -15.99
CA SER A 72 -19.85 -0.93 -15.16
C SER A 72 -19.00 -1.83 -14.27
N ARG A 73 -17.67 -1.80 -14.41
CA ARG A 73 -16.78 -2.61 -13.60
C ARG A 73 -16.77 -2.10 -12.16
N VAL A 74 -16.83 -3.03 -11.21
CA VAL A 74 -16.68 -2.74 -9.78
C VAL A 74 -15.18 -2.67 -9.46
N TYR A 75 -14.76 -1.54 -8.89
CA TYR A 75 -13.36 -1.34 -8.48
C TYR A 75 -13.21 -1.56 -6.98
N LEU A 76 -12.09 -2.18 -6.59
CA LEU A 76 -11.80 -2.44 -5.18
C LEU A 76 -11.35 -1.17 -4.47
N MET A 77 -11.72 -1.07 -3.20
CA MET A 77 -11.38 0.07 -2.33
C MET A 77 -10.93 -0.43 -0.97
N TRP A 78 -9.97 0.28 -0.38
CA TRP A 78 -9.46 0.02 0.96
C TRP A 78 -9.46 1.34 1.72
N THR A 79 -10.20 1.38 2.84
CA THR A 79 -10.36 2.61 3.63
C THR A 79 -9.74 2.44 5.01
N GLU A 80 -8.94 3.45 5.42
CA GLU A 80 -8.42 3.56 6.78
C GLU A 80 -9.00 4.80 7.43
N TRP A 81 -9.64 4.62 8.57
CA TRP A 81 -10.26 5.71 9.34
C TRP A 81 -9.20 6.39 10.21
N LEU A 82 -9.19 7.72 10.25
CA LEU A 82 -8.18 8.47 10.98
C LEU A 82 -8.23 8.19 12.49
N ASP A 83 -9.40 7.96 13.06
CA ASP A 83 -9.54 7.64 14.48
C ASP A 83 -8.85 6.34 14.88
N LYS A 84 -8.66 5.41 13.94
CA LYS A 84 -7.90 4.17 14.17
C LYS A 84 -6.39 4.40 14.17
N HIS A 85 -5.94 5.59 13.80
CA HIS A 85 -4.53 5.95 13.70
C HIS A 85 -4.23 7.20 14.54
N ASN A 86 -4.97 7.43 15.63
CA ASN A 86 -4.82 8.58 16.51
C ASN A 86 -4.93 9.91 15.77
N GLY A 87 -5.71 9.97 14.70
CA GLY A 87 -5.86 11.15 13.87
C GLY A 87 -4.70 11.44 12.93
N ASP A 88 -3.74 10.52 12.79
CA ASP A 88 -2.56 10.70 11.93
C ASP A 88 -2.88 10.31 10.48
N PRO A 89 -3.01 11.29 9.56
CA PRO A 89 -3.32 10.98 8.15
C PRO A 89 -2.18 10.27 7.42
N LEU A 90 -0.93 10.48 7.83
CA LEU A 90 0.21 9.79 7.20
C LEU A 90 0.21 8.30 7.55
N ALA A 91 -0.04 7.97 8.81
CA ALA A 91 -0.14 6.58 9.24
C ALA A 91 -1.31 5.86 8.55
N ALA A 92 -2.46 6.52 8.45
CA ALA A 92 -3.63 5.98 7.74
C ALA A 92 -3.33 5.76 6.26
N THR A 93 -2.65 6.71 5.61
CA THR A 93 -2.26 6.61 4.20
C THR A 93 -1.31 5.45 3.96
N ARG A 94 -0.26 5.33 4.79
CA ARG A 94 0.70 4.22 4.66
C ARG A 94 -0.01 2.87 4.77
N ARG A 95 -0.88 2.72 5.75
CA ARG A 95 -1.59 1.46 5.95
C ARG A 95 -2.57 1.15 4.81
N ALA A 96 -3.28 2.14 4.29
CA ALA A 96 -4.18 1.96 3.16
C ALA A 96 -3.43 1.49 1.90
N ILE A 97 -2.27 2.08 1.62
CA ILE A 97 -1.42 1.67 0.49
C ILE A 97 -0.96 0.22 0.67
N VAL A 98 -0.47 -0.13 1.86
CA VAL A 98 0.03 -1.48 2.13
C VAL A 98 -1.09 -2.51 2.03
N ARG A 99 -2.27 -2.22 2.58
CA ARG A 99 -3.42 -3.12 2.50
C ARG A 99 -3.85 -3.39 1.07
N ALA A 100 -3.94 -2.33 0.25
CA ALA A 100 -4.30 -2.47 -1.16
C ALA A 100 -3.28 -3.33 -1.90
N ALA A 101 -2.00 -3.06 -1.72
CA ALA A 101 -0.92 -3.83 -2.34
C ALA A 101 -0.94 -5.29 -1.87
N ALA A 102 -1.15 -5.53 -0.57
CA ALA A 102 -1.17 -6.87 -0.01
C ALA A 102 -2.33 -7.71 -0.55
N GLU A 103 -3.51 -7.12 -0.75
CA GLU A 103 -4.65 -7.83 -1.33
C GLU A 103 -4.35 -8.33 -2.75
N ILE A 104 -3.62 -7.54 -3.53
CA ILE A 104 -3.18 -7.96 -4.85
C ILE A 104 -2.09 -9.04 -4.73
N GLY A 105 -1.11 -8.81 -3.88
CA GLY A 105 0.04 -9.70 -3.72
C GLY A 105 -0.31 -11.10 -3.23
N LYS A 106 -1.32 -11.23 -2.37
CA LYS A 106 -1.72 -12.55 -1.85
C LYS A 106 -2.27 -13.49 -2.93
N ASN A 107 -2.67 -12.95 -4.08
CA ASN A 107 -3.21 -13.73 -5.20
C ASN A 107 -2.15 -14.02 -6.28
N LEU A 108 -0.91 -13.65 -6.04
CA LEU A 108 0.18 -13.88 -6.99
C LEU A 108 0.91 -15.21 -6.77
#